data_15f2a8775589cb6d442845e0f7b5adc0
#
_entry.id   15f2a8775589cb6d442845e0f7b5adc0
#
_cell.length_a   1.000
_cell.length_b   1.000
_cell.length_c   1.000
_cell.angle_alpha   90.00
_cell.angle_beta   90.00
_cell.angle_gamma   90.00
#
_symmetry.space_group_name_H-M   'P 1'
#
loop_
_entity.id
_entity.type
_entity.pdbx_description
1 polymer ?
#
loop_
_entity_poly.entity_id
_entity_poly.type
_entity_poly.pdbx_seq_one_letter_code
_entity_poly.pdbx_strand_id
1 'polypeptide(L)'
;AEGVTLRLRNYLFDHIQRLSFTYHDHTPTGELIERSTSDVDAVRRFFADQAIGLGRIVSLFAINLAALLRLNWQLALLAVAVVPVIVAMSVFFFRQVSKAYEAYQEQEARLSTVLQENLTGVRVVKAFARQAFERDKFGQENWEKFQRGKRLLTMHSLYWPASDILCGLQMLASVSIGALMAINGTITVGTYLAYTGLIISIIWPMRNLGRLIVNMSNGLVSYQRVAEVIKEKREPLLEGDYVPDGDLRGEIVFDNVCFEYQSGHQALENVSFYCAPGQVIALLGSTGSGKTTLVNLLPRFFEYSSGSIILDGVELKKYPRRFLRQQIGIVEQEPFLFSRTIRENITYGVQREISDAEIEAAARAAAIHDDIVTFPNGYDSLVGERGVMLSGGQKQRVAIARTLLKDPRILILDDSTSSVDTETEQLIRIALERLMQGRTTFVIAHRIQSLMNADLILVFDKGQIVQRGTHSVLLGEPGIYQQIYDLQACIEVELEKEIASVG
;
A
#
# COMPACT_ATOMS: atom_id res chain seq x y z
N ALA A 1 11.84 6.61 23.60
CA ALA A 1 11.19 6.94 22.31
C ALA A 1 11.32 5.78 21.31
N GLU A 2 12.52 5.30 20.97
CA GLU A 2 12.74 4.28 19.93
C GLU A 2 11.98 2.96 20.19
N GLY A 3 11.96 2.44 21.43
CA GLY A 3 11.22 1.22 21.77
C GLY A 3 9.69 1.37 21.63
N VAL A 4 9.14 2.58 21.75
CA VAL A 4 7.72 2.86 21.48
C VAL A 4 7.47 2.89 19.96
N THR A 5 8.37 3.50 19.21
CA THR A 5 8.29 3.56 17.74
C THR A 5 8.34 2.17 17.12
N LEU A 6 9.26 1.31 17.60
CA LEU A 6 9.35 -0.08 17.16
C LEU A 6 8.03 -0.83 17.41
N ARG A 7 7.48 -0.72 18.63
CA ARG A 7 6.19 -1.36 18.95
C ARG A 7 5.04 -0.83 18.13
N LEU A 8 5.00 0.50 17.88
CA LEU A 8 3.96 1.12 17.07
C LEU A 8 4.04 0.66 15.61
N ARG A 9 5.24 0.60 15.02
CA ARG A 9 5.43 0.09 13.66
C ARG A 9 5.02 -1.38 13.54
N ASN A 10 5.44 -2.23 14.47
CA ASN A 10 5.07 -3.64 14.48
C ASN A 10 3.55 -3.81 14.64
N TYR A 11 2.92 -3.02 15.53
CA TYR A 11 1.48 -3.04 15.72
C TYR A 11 0.74 -2.58 14.46
N LEU A 12 1.19 -1.48 13.83
CA LEU A 12 0.59 -0.99 12.58
C LEU A 12 0.73 -2.00 11.45
N PHE A 13 1.90 -2.61 11.30
CA PHE A 13 2.12 -3.63 10.28
C PHE A 13 1.18 -4.83 10.48
N ASP A 14 1.11 -5.39 11.71
CA ASP A 14 0.17 -6.47 12.03
C ASP A 14 -1.29 -6.04 11.82
N HIS A 15 -1.62 -4.80 12.19
CA HIS A 15 -2.97 -4.27 12.03
C HIS A 15 -3.36 -4.12 10.55
N ILE A 16 -2.50 -3.52 9.73
CA ILE A 16 -2.72 -3.34 8.30
C ILE A 16 -2.90 -4.69 7.58
N GLN A 17 -2.09 -5.70 7.91
CA GLN A 17 -2.22 -7.06 7.35
C GLN A 17 -3.56 -7.73 7.69
N ARG A 18 -4.28 -7.24 8.69
CA ARG A 18 -5.56 -7.78 9.15
C ARG A 18 -6.76 -6.90 8.81
N LEU A 19 -6.56 -5.83 8.05
CA LEU A 19 -7.66 -5.01 7.55
C LEU A 19 -8.40 -5.74 6.42
N SER A 20 -9.66 -5.35 6.18
CA SER A 20 -10.49 -5.95 5.14
C SER A 20 -9.91 -5.69 3.75
N PHE A 21 -10.22 -6.58 2.80
CA PHE A 21 -9.81 -6.42 1.41
C PHE A 21 -10.40 -5.12 0.82
N THR A 22 -11.63 -4.77 1.18
CA THR A 22 -12.27 -3.51 0.80
C THR A 22 -11.47 -2.27 1.22
N TYR A 23 -10.85 -2.29 2.40
CA TYR A 23 -9.98 -1.19 2.84
C TYR A 23 -8.73 -1.07 1.96
N HIS A 24 -8.10 -2.19 1.62
CA HIS A 24 -6.91 -2.21 0.75
C HIS A 24 -7.22 -1.80 -0.69
N ASP A 25 -8.42 -2.08 -1.18
CA ASP A 25 -8.88 -1.70 -2.52
C ASP A 25 -9.04 -0.19 -2.67
N HIS A 26 -9.49 0.48 -1.60
CA HIS A 26 -9.70 1.94 -1.59
C HIS A 26 -8.49 2.75 -1.13
N THR A 27 -7.55 2.15 -0.41
CA THR A 27 -6.41 2.87 0.15
C THR A 27 -5.13 2.56 -0.62
N PRO A 28 -4.51 3.55 -1.29
CA PRO A 28 -3.28 3.34 -2.03
C PRO A 28 -2.16 2.77 -1.13
N THR A 29 -1.42 1.78 -1.62
CA THR A 29 -0.31 1.16 -0.89
C THR A 29 0.75 2.18 -0.44
N GLY A 30 1.02 3.21 -1.27
CA GLY A 30 1.94 4.29 -0.94
C GLY A 30 1.54 5.07 0.31
N GLU A 31 0.23 5.30 0.51
CA GLU A 31 -0.31 5.96 1.69
C GLU A 31 -0.11 5.11 2.95
N LEU A 32 -0.33 3.81 2.88
CA LEU A 32 -0.09 2.89 4.01
C LEU A 32 1.40 2.82 4.39
N ILE A 33 2.29 2.87 3.40
CA ILE A 33 3.74 2.96 3.63
C ILE A 33 4.07 4.29 4.34
N GLU A 34 3.56 5.43 3.86
CA GLU A 34 3.77 6.73 4.48
C GLU A 34 3.29 6.76 5.93
N ARG A 35 2.09 6.26 6.20
CA ARG A 35 1.51 6.17 7.55
C ARG A 35 2.33 5.27 8.49
N SER A 36 2.92 4.19 7.96
CA SER A 36 3.75 3.25 8.74
C SER A 36 5.19 3.72 8.95
N THR A 37 5.68 4.66 8.15
CA THR A 37 7.06 5.16 8.21
C THR A 37 7.12 6.62 8.64
N SER A 38 6.83 7.55 7.76
CA SER A 38 7.00 9.00 7.96
C SER A 38 6.10 9.55 9.06
N ASP A 39 4.82 9.12 9.10
CA ASP A 39 3.88 9.59 10.12
C ASP A 39 4.24 9.03 11.51
N VAL A 40 4.67 7.78 11.61
CA VAL A 40 5.17 7.22 12.89
C VAL A 40 6.40 7.97 13.37
N ASP A 41 7.31 8.36 12.47
CA ASP A 41 8.47 9.19 12.83
C ASP A 41 8.08 10.61 13.25
N ALA A 42 7.06 11.19 12.64
CA ALA A 42 6.52 12.48 13.06
C ALA A 42 5.88 12.40 14.45
N VAL A 43 5.12 11.34 14.73
CA VAL A 43 4.57 11.03 16.07
C VAL A 43 5.69 10.87 17.10
N ARG A 44 6.76 10.14 16.76
CA ARG A 44 7.94 10.02 17.63
C ARG A 44 8.54 11.37 17.96
N ARG A 45 8.80 12.21 16.95
CA ARG A 45 9.35 13.56 17.15
C ARG A 45 8.41 14.44 17.97
N PHE A 46 7.10 14.31 17.77
CA PHE A 46 6.12 15.03 18.58
C PHE A 46 6.28 14.74 20.08
N PHE A 47 6.29 13.49 20.47
CA PHE A 47 6.38 13.12 21.89
C PHE A 47 7.80 13.24 22.47
N ALA A 48 8.84 12.86 21.70
CA ALA A 48 10.21 12.83 22.21
C ALA A 48 10.89 14.20 22.24
N ASP A 49 10.62 15.05 21.24
CA ASP A 49 11.36 16.29 21.06
C ASP A 49 10.49 17.52 21.31
N GLN A 50 9.29 17.54 20.72
CA GLN A 50 8.45 18.74 20.68
C GLN A 50 7.68 18.95 21.99
N ALA A 51 7.02 17.93 22.52
CA ALA A 51 6.29 18.02 23.78
C ALA A 51 7.24 18.30 24.96
N ILE A 52 8.38 17.61 25.00
CA ILE A 52 9.44 17.85 26.00
C ILE A 52 10.03 19.24 25.81
N GLY A 53 10.29 19.63 24.55
CA GLY A 53 10.80 20.96 24.21
C GLY A 53 9.89 22.09 24.67
N LEU A 54 8.57 21.94 24.47
CA LEU A 54 7.58 22.90 24.95
C LEU A 54 7.57 22.98 26.49
N GLY A 55 7.54 21.82 27.15
CA GLY A 55 7.62 21.76 28.63
C GLY A 55 8.86 22.45 29.17
N ARG A 56 10.01 22.19 28.55
CA ARG A 56 11.28 22.85 28.92
C ARG A 56 11.23 24.35 28.72
N ILE A 57 10.73 24.85 27.57
CA ILE A 57 10.63 26.29 27.29
C ILE A 57 9.70 26.97 28.29
N VAL A 58 8.53 26.40 28.55
CA VAL A 58 7.56 26.94 29.51
C VAL A 58 8.14 26.96 30.94
N SER A 59 8.79 25.87 31.37
CA SER A 59 9.41 25.79 32.68
C SER A 59 10.56 26.77 32.84
N LEU A 60 11.47 26.86 31.85
CA LEU A 60 12.56 27.82 31.89
C LEU A 60 12.05 29.27 31.92
N PHE A 61 11.04 29.61 31.13
CA PHE A 61 10.40 30.91 31.13
C PHE A 61 9.81 31.24 32.51
N ALA A 62 9.01 30.30 33.07
CA ALA A 62 8.38 30.51 34.36
C ALA A 62 9.39 30.68 35.50
N ILE A 63 10.47 29.85 35.54
CA ILE A 63 11.53 29.96 36.55
C ILE A 63 12.28 31.27 36.42
N ASN A 64 12.69 31.63 35.19
CA ASN A 64 13.43 32.90 34.97
C ASN A 64 12.56 34.11 35.28
N LEU A 65 11.28 34.10 34.89
CA LEU A 65 10.34 35.17 35.22
C LEU A 65 10.15 35.32 36.75
N ALA A 66 9.95 34.21 37.46
CA ALA A 66 9.86 34.23 38.91
C ALA A 66 11.11 34.77 39.59
N ALA A 67 12.29 34.37 39.09
CA ALA A 67 13.58 34.91 39.58
C ALA A 67 13.69 36.41 39.33
N LEU A 68 13.34 36.90 38.12
CA LEU A 68 13.36 38.31 37.77
C LEU A 68 12.39 39.13 38.64
N LEU A 69 11.14 38.63 38.86
CA LEU A 69 10.18 39.30 39.72
C LEU A 69 10.63 39.43 41.18
N ARG A 70 11.39 38.42 41.66
CA ARG A 70 12.01 38.49 43.03
C ARG A 70 13.16 39.46 43.11
N LEU A 71 13.90 39.65 42.01
CA LEU A 71 14.99 40.65 41.97
C LEU A 71 14.44 42.07 41.90
N ASN A 72 13.61 42.36 40.92
CA ASN A 72 12.94 43.66 40.74
C ASN A 72 11.82 43.52 39.71
N TRP A 73 10.56 43.86 40.07
CA TRP A 73 9.43 43.74 39.22
C TRP A 73 9.47 44.63 37.96
N GLN A 74 10.06 45.81 38.06
CA GLN A 74 10.19 46.75 36.93
C GLN A 74 11.15 46.19 35.87
N LEU A 75 12.26 45.62 36.29
CA LEU A 75 13.20 44.93 35.42
C LEU A 75 12.59 43.65 34.80
N ALA A 76 11.77 42.93 35.57
CA ALA A 76 11.07 41.77 35.05
C ALA A 76 10.10 42.13 33.92
N LEU A 77 9.31 43.21 34.09
CA LEU A 77 8.40 43.70 33.05
C LEU A 77 9.18 44.15 31.79
N LEU A 78 10.31 44.84 31.96
CA LEU A 78 11.17 45.24 30.84
C LEU A 78 11.72 44.03 30.08
N ALA A 79 12.18 43.00 30.80
CA ALA A 79 12.70 41.77 30.21
C ALA A 79 11.65 41.02 29.38
N VAL A 80 10.38 41.08 29.76
CA VAL A 80 9.28 40.31 29.11
C VAL A 80 8.53 41.16 28.07
N ALA A 81 8.67 42.49 28.08
CA ALA A 81 7.89 43.40 27.22
C ALA A 81 7.92 43.03 25.71
N VAL A 82 9.04 42.52 25.20
CA VAL A 82 9.20 42.16 23.77
C VAL A 82 8.82 40.70 23.50
N VAL A 83 8.68 39.85 24.53
CA VAL A 83 8.36 38.43 24.35
C VAL A 83 7.08 38.21 23.56
N PRO A 84 5.94 38.89 23.82
CA PRO A 84 4.73 38.73 23.01
C PRO A 84 4.96 39.05 21.53
N VAL A 85 5.75 40.08 21.23
CA VAL A 85 6.07 40.49 19.85
C VAL A 85 6.91 39.43 19.16
N ILE A 86 7.93 38.88 19.83
CA ILE A 86 8.80 37.83 19.32
C ILE A 86 7.94 36.57 19.06
N VAL A 87 7.07 36.19 19.98
CA VAL A 87 6.20 35.00 19.83
C VAL A 87 5.25 35.18 18.65
N ALA A 88 4.57 36.32 18.56
CA ALA A 88 3.64 36.63 17.47
C ALA A 88 4.35 36.60 16.11
N MET A 89 5.51 37.26 16.01
CA MET A 89 6.34 37.27 14.80
C MET A 89 6.82 35.85 14.44
N SER A 90 7.26 35.06 15.41
CA SER A 90 7.69 33.68 15.19
C SER A 90 6.54 32.79 14.71
N VAL A 91 5.36 32.84 15.34
CA VAL A 91 4.19 32.06 14.93
C VAL A 91 3.75 32.45 13.52
N PHE A 92 3.68 33.75 13.22
CA PHE A 92 3.33 34.24 11.87
C PHE A 92 4.34 33.74 10.83
N PHE A 93 5.62 33.92 11.08
CA PHE A 93 6.69 33.50 10.19
C PHE A 93 6.68 31.98 9.93
N PHE A 94 6.65 31.17 10.98
CA PHE A 94 6.72 29.71 10.81
C PHE A 94 5.45 29.14 10.15
N ARG A 95 4.27 29.77 10.30
CA ARG A 95 3.09 29.43 9.50
C ARG A 95 3.30 29.68 8.00
N GLN A 96 3.94 30.79 7.64
CA GLN A 96 4.24 31.08 6.23
C GLN A 96 5.32 30.14 5.67
N VAL A 97 6.35 29.87 6.47
CA VAL A 97 7.41 28.91 6.10
C VAL A 97 6.86 27.52 5.91
N SER A 98 5.92 27.05 6.75
CA SER A 98 5.30 25.74 6.60
C SER A 98 4.62 25.59 5.24
N LYS A 99 3.80 26.59 4.84
CA LYS A 99 3.16 26.59 3.51
C LYS A 99 4.17 26.62 2.35
N ALA A 100 5.22 27.41 2.48
CA ALA A 100 6.27 27.49 1.47
C ALA A 100 7.07 26.17 1.38
N TYR A 101 7.26 25.50 2.52
CA TYR A 101 7.91 24.20 2.61
C TYR A 101 7.07 23.09 2.00
N GLU A 102 5.76 23.07 2.25
CA GLU A 102 4.81 22.15 1.61
C GLU A 102 4.88 22.27 0.08
N ALA A 103 4.81 23.50 -0.43
CA ALA A 103 4.94 23.76 -1.86
C ALA A 103 6.31 23.30 -2.43
N TYR A 104 7.39 23.47 -1.68
CA TYR A 104 8.72 22.99 -2.06
C TYR A 104 8.77 21.44 -2.10
N GLN A 105 8.22 20.78 -1.09
CA GLN A 105 8.14 19.32 -1.01
C GLN A 105 7.29 18.72 -2.15
N GLU A 106 6.16 19.36 -2.48
CA GLU A 106 5.33 18.93 -3.60
C GLU A 106 6.11 18.97 -4.93
N GLN A 107 6.89 20.04 -5.12
CA GLN A 107 7.72 20.15 -6.31
C GLN A 107 8.91 19.17 -6.31
N GLU A 108 9.48 18.86 -5.16
CA GLU A 108 10.47 17.79 -4.99
C GLU A 108 9.91 16.45 -5.43
N ALA A 109 8.68 16.13 -5.00
CA ALA A 109 8.00 14.90 -5.39
C ALA A 109 7.78 14.83 -6.91
N ARG A 110 7.32 15.93 -7.56
CA ARG A 110 7.16 16.01 -9.02
C ARG A 110 8.48 15.76 -9.76
N LEU A 111 9.55 16.43 -9.32
CA LEU A 111 10.89 16.23 -9.90
C LEU A 111 11.37 14.79 -9.75
N SER A 112 11.13 14.19 -8.59
CA SER A 112 11.49 12.80 -8.33
C SER A 112 10.70 11.84 -9.21
N THR A 113 9.40 12.11 -9.45
CA THR A 113 8.56 11.32 -10.37
C THR A 113 9.11 11.39 -11.80
N VAL A 114 9.44 12.59 -12.30
CA VAL A 114 10.04 12.74 -13.64
C VAL A 114 11.37 11.96 -13.76
N LEU A 115 12.20 12.00 -12.72
CA LEU A 115 13.46 11.24 -12.69
C LEU A 115 13.19 9.73 -12.70
N GLN A 116 12.27 9.25 -11.88
CA GLN A 116 11.89 7.84 -11.79
C GLN A 116 11.32 7.33 -13.11
N GLU A 117 10.39 8.07 -13.74
CA GLU A 117 9.82 7.74 -15.05
C GLU A 117 10.93 7.59 -16.10
N ASN A 118 11.86 8.55 -16.15
CA ASN A 118 12.96 8.53 -17.10
C ASN A 118 13.95 7.39 -16.88
N LEU A 119 14.27 7.05 -15.63
CA LEU A 119 15.14 5.92 -15.31
C LEU A 119 14.46 4.59 -15.63
N THR A 120 13.17 4.45 -15.33
CA THR A 120 12.39 3.26 -15.64
C THR A 120 12.21 3.10 -17.15
N GLY A 121 11.86 4.19 -17.84
CA GLY A 121 11.61 4.24 -19.28
C GLY A 121 12.87 4.50 -20.13
N VAL A 122 14.10 4.40 -19.62
CA VAL A 122 15.32 4.83 -20.31
C VAL A 122 15.51 4.14 -21.68
N ARG A 123 15.05 2.89 -21.84
CA ARG A 123 15.08 2.18 -23.12
C ARG A 123 14.21 2.86 -24.16
N VAL A 124 13.02 3.31 -23.77
CA VAL A 124 12.08 4.04 -24.65
C VAL A 124 12.69 5.37 -25.05
N VAL A 125 13.21 6.15 -24.07
CA VAL A 125 13.85 7.46 -24.34
C VAL A 125 15.01 7.31 -25.35
N LYS A 126 15.81 6.25 -25.19
CA LYS A 126 16.94 5.96 -26.12
C LYS A 126 16.44 5.49 -27.48
N ALA A 127 15.45 4.59 -27.54
CA ALA A 127 14.90 4.05 -28.78
C ALA A 127 14.30 5.14 -29.68
N PHE A 128 13.66 6.15 -29.07
CA PHE A 128 13.07 7.27 -29.79
C PHE A 128 13.98 8.50 -29.87
N ALA A 129 15.24 8.42 -29.42
CA ALA A 129 16.22 9.51 -29.40
C ALA A 129 15.68 10.81 -28.75
N ARG A 130 14.86 10.70 -27.69
CA ARG A 130 14.18 11.83 -27.03
C ARG A 130 14.91 12.41 -25.82
N GLN A 131 16.22 12.16 -25.68
CA GLN A 131 17.02 12.62 -24.54
C GLN A 131 16.97 14.12 -24.32
N ALA A 132 17.00 14.92 -25.42
CA ALA A 132 16.93 16.37 -25.31
C ALA A 132 15.58 16.83 -24.74
N PHE A 133 14.48 16.24 -25.18
CA PHE A 133 13.13 16.54 -24.69
C PHE A 133 12.99 16.24 -23.19
N GLU A 134 13.44 15.07 -22.76
CA GLU A 134 13.35 14.68 -21.34
C GLU A 134 14.28 15.52 -20.46
N ARG A 135 15.47 15.89 -20.96
CA ARG A 135 16.35 16.83 -20.27
C ARG A 135 15.69 18.20 -20.07
N ASP A 136 15.00 18.69 -21.07
CA ASP A 136 14.36 20.00 -21.01
C ASP A 136 13.14 19.96 -20.06
N LYS A 137 12.35 18.87 -20.08
CA LYS A 137 11.28 18.61 -19.11
C LYS A 137 11.81 18.58 -17.68
N PHE A 138 12.89 17.81 -17.42
CA PHE A 138 13.54 17.77 -16.12
C PHE A 138 14.09 19.14 -15.71
N GLY A 139 14.68 19.88 -16.65
CA GLY A 139 15.19 21.23 -16.42
C GLY A 139 14.11 22.21 -15.96
N GLN A 140 12.90 22.14 -16.53
CA GLN A 140 11.76 22.97 -16.14
C GLN A 140 11.32 22.67 -14.70
N GLU A 141 11.13 21.39 -14.35
CA GLU A 141 10.75 20.98 -13.00
C GLU A 141 11.84 21.34 -11.95
N ASN A 142 13.11 21.18 -12.31
CA ASN A 142 14.24 21.55 -11.45
C ASN A 142 14.34 23.06 -11.26
N TRP A 143 14.02 23.84 -12.29
CA TRP A 143 13.97 25.30 -12.18
C TRP A 143 12.85 25.76 -11.24
N GLU A 144 11.67 25.16 -11.36
CA GLU A 144 10.55 25.45 -10.46
C GLU A 144 10.91 25.11 -9.01
N LYS A 145 11.55 23.95 -8.77
CA LYS A 145 12.08 23.58 -7.45
C LYS A 145 13.06 24.61 -6.92
N PHE A 146 13.98 25.07 -7.76
CA PHE A 146 14.94 26.14 -7.41
C PHE A 146 14.20 27.42 -6.98
N GLN A 147 13.18 27.86 -7.73
CA GLN A 147 12.41 29.06 -7.40
C GLN A 147 11.70 28.96 -6.04
N ARG A 148 11.10 27.81 -5.76
CA ARG A 148 10.44 27.54 -4.46
C ARG A 148 11.45 27.47 -3.33
N GLY A 149 12.60 26.83 -3.55
CA GLY A 149 13.71 26.78 -2.60
C GLY A 149 14.31 28.15 -2.32
N LYS A 150 14.51 28.98 -3.36
CA LYS A 150 14.96 30.37 -3.24
C LYS A 150 13.99 31.19 -2.38
N ARG A 151 12.66 31.06 -2.60
CA ARG A 151 11.65 31.74 -1.79
C ARG A 151 11.75 31.34 -0.31
N LEU A 152 11.88 30.07 -0.02
CA LEU A 152 12.05 29.54 1.33
C LEU A 152 13.30 30.12 2.01
N LEU A 153 14.44 30.10 1.30
CA LEU A 153 15.71 30.65 1.79
C LEU A 153 15.62 32.16 2.05
N THR A 154 14.97 32.90 1.14
CA THR A 154 14.74 34.34 1.31
C THR A 154 13.94 34.66 2.56
N MET A 155 12.87 33.87 2.83
CA MET A 155 12.08 34.02 4.06
C MET A 155 12.95 33.83 5.31
N HIS A 156 13.78 32.79 5.34
CA HIS A 156 14.72 32.57 6.45
C HIS A 156 15.74 33.68 6.59
N SER A 157 16.28 34.16 5.45
CA SER A 157 17.28 35.25 5.43
C SER A 157 16.74 36.58 5.95
N LEU A 158 15.43 36.81 5.88
CA LEU A 158 14.78 38.00 6.43
C LEU A 158 14.42 37.84 7.91
N TYR A 159 13.96 36.66 8.29
CA TYR A 159 13.45 36.40 9.65
C TYR A 159 14.60 36.49 10.70
N TRP A 160 15.71 35.79 10.45
CA TRP A 160 16.76 35.69 11.45
C TRP A 160 17.37 37.07 11.79
N PRO A 161 17.79 37.91 10.82
CA PRO A 161 18.26 39.25 11.14
C PRO A 161 17.21 40.14 11.80
N ALA A 162 15.95 40.11 11.34
CA ALA A 162 14.88 40.88 11.96
C ALA A 162 14.65 40.49 13.43
N SER A 163 14.65 39.19 13.70
CA SER A 163 14.55 38.67 15.06
C SER A 163 15.76 39.04 15.92
N ASP A 164 17.00 39.01 15.34
CA ASP A 164 18.23 39.37 16.03
C ASP A 164 18.26 40.85 16.38
N ILE A 165 17.84 41.72 15.47
CA ILE A 165 17.75 43.18 15.74
C ILE A 165 16.76 43.45 16.87
N LEU A 166 15.57 42.82 16.84
CA LEU A 166 14.55 43.02 17.89
C LEU A 166 15.04 42.55 19.26
N CYS A 167 15.67 41.38 19.32
CA CYS A 167 16.27 40.84 20.54
C CYS A 167 17.45 41.66 21.03
N GLY A 168 18.31 42.16 20.10
CA GLY A 168 19.43 43.01 20.40
C GLY A 168 19.01 44.36 20.98
N LEU A 169 17.97 45.00 20.42
CA LEU A 169 17.40 46.24 20.94
C LEU A 169 16.81 46.03 22.34
N GLN A 170 16.10 44.92 22.57
CA GLN A 170 15.60 44.58 23.90
C GLN A 170 16.77 44.43 24.90
N MET A 171 17.79 43.69 24.52
CA MET A 171 18.95 43.44 25.39
C MET A 171 19.64 44.74 25.71
N LEU A 172 19.90 45.58 24.69
CA LEU A 172 20.51 46.90 24.89
C LEU A 172 19.68 47.78 25.83
N ALA A 173 18.37 47.89 25.59
CA ALA A 173 17.48 48.67 26.45
C ALA A 173 17.49 48.15 27.90
N SER A 174 17.37 46.83 28.06
CA SER A 174 17.34 46.20 29.38
C SER A 174 18.65 46.36 30.15
N VAL A 175 19.79 46.18 29.49
CA VAL A 175 21.10 46.35 30.11
C VAL A 175 21.35 47.83 30.46
N SER A 176 21.02 48.77 29.56
CA SER A 176 21.19 50.20 29.79
C SER A 176 20.32 50.73 30.94
N ILE A 177 19.02 50.36 30.96
CA ILE A 177 18.11 50.75 32.02
C ILE A 177 18.52 50.14 33.37
N GLY A 178 18.90 48.86 33.35
CA GLY A 178 19.39 48.15 34.53
C GLY A 178 20.66 48.80 35.10
N ALA A 179 21.60 49.23 34.21
CA ALA A 179 22.81 49.95 34.61
C ALA A 179 22.48 51.32 35.25
N LEU A 180 21.56 52.09 34.64
CA LEU A 180 21.11 53.37 35.21
C LEU A 180 20.45 53.15 36.57
N MET A 181 19.66 52.14 36.78
CA MET A 181 19.09 51.80 38.07
C MET A 181 20.11 51.42 39.13
N ALA A 182 21.21 50.74 38.70
CA ALA A 182 22.33 50.39 39.57
C ALA A 182 23.16 51.65 39.96
N ILE A 183 23.44 52.56 38.99
CA ILE A 183 24.13 53.83 39.24
C ILE A 183 23.31 54.73 40.22
N ASN A 184 21.98 54.75 40.02
CA ASN A 184 21.10 55.53 40.86
C ASN A 184 20.82 54.86 42.23
N GLY A 185 21.44 53.73 42.54
CA GLY A 185 21.28 53.02 43.81
C GLY A 185 19.94 52.35 44.03
N THR A 186 19.06 52.27 43.02
CA THR A 186 17.77 51.59 43.07
C THR A 186 17.88 50.08 43.14
N ILE A 187 18.97 49.52 42.57
CA ILE A 187 19.35 48.10 42.65
C ILE A 187 20.84 47.96 42.95
N THR A 188 21.23 46.81 43.50
CA THR A 188 22.64 46.53 43.72
C THR A 188 23.33 46.07 42.43
N VAL A 189 24.67 46.23 42.34
CA VAL A 189 25.48 45.72 41.21
C VAL A 189 25.30 44.19 41.08
N GLY A 190 25.18 43.44 42.15
CA GLY A 190 24.88 42.00 42.13
C GLY A 190 23.56 41.69 41.50
N THR A 191 22.49 42.45 41.82
CA THR A 191 21.18 42.35 41.19
C THR A 191 21.24 42.62 39.69
N TYR A 192 22.01 43.66 39.27
CA TYR A 192 22.22 43.97 37.87
C TYR A 192 22.90 42.83 37.09
N LEU A 193 23.96 42.23 37.64
CA LEU A 193 24.67 41.10 37.01
C LEU A 193 23.78 39.87 36.90
N ALA A 194 23.01 39.52 37.95
CA ALA A 194 22.06 38.45 37.92
C ALA A 194 20.95 38.68 36.86
N TYR A 195 20.45 39.92 36.76
CA TYR A 195 19.44 40.31 35.78
C TYR A 195 19.92 40.14 34.34
N THR A 196 21.13 40.57 33.98
CA THR A 196 21.68 40.43 32.63
C THR A 196 21.84 38.99 32.22
N GLY A 197 22.23 38.10 33.14
CA GLY A 197 22.32 36.65 32.88
C GLY A 197 20.95 36.01 32.60
N LEU A 198 19.91 36.41 33.37
CA LEU A 198 18.58 35.89 33.22
C LEU A 198 17.88 36.33 31.92
N ILE A 199 18.12 37.55 31.44
CA ILE A 199 17.58 38.05 30.15
C ILE A 199 18.04 37.18 28.99
N ILE A 200 19.33 36.87 28.90
CA ILE A 200 19.92 36.06 27.84
C ILE A 200 19.22 34.69 27.80
N SER A 201 18.94 34.10 28.97
CA SER A 201 18.29 32.80 29.12
C SER A 201 16.82 32.77 28.69
N ILE A 202 16.12 33.91 28.68
CA ILE A 202 14.70 34.01 28.27
C ILE A 202 14.56 34.17 26.75
N ILE A 203 15.39 34.97 26.11
CA ILE A 203 15.20 35.41 24.72
C ILE A 203 15.29 34.21 23.76
N TRP A 204 16.35 33.40 23.88
CA TRP A 204 16.64 32.33 22.93
C TRP A 204 15.54 31.23 22.86
N PRO A 205 15.00 30.70 23.97
CA PRO A 205 13.89 29.75 23.95
C PRO A 205 12.63 30.33 23.30
N MET A 206 12.32 31.61 23.56
CA MET A 206 11.10 32.24 23.02
C MET A 206 11.16 32.37 21.49
N ARG A 207 12.31 32.63 20.90
CA ARG A 207 12.50 32.68 19.43
C ARG A 207 12.18 31.33 18.76
N ASN A 208 12.49 30.24 19.42
CA ASN A 208 12.25 28.89 18.87
C ASN A 208 10.82 28.41 19.09
N LEU A 209 10.01 29.08 19.90
CA LEU A 209 8.66 28.66 20.23
C LEU A 209 7.75 28.54 19.00
N GLY A 210 7.86 29.50 18.05
CA GLY A 210 7.06 29.47 16.81
C GLY A 210 7.33 28.22 15.96
N ARG A 211 8.60 27.83 15.82
CA ARG A 211 8.99 26.59 15.12
C ARG A 211 8.45 25.36 15.82
N LEU A 212 8.52 25.35 17.15
CA LEU A 212 8.01 24.24 17.96
C LEU A 212 6.50 24.08 17.79
N ILE A 213 5.72 25.17 17.80
CA ILE A 213 4.26 25.16 17.62
C ILE A 213 3.88 24.58 16.26
N VAL A 214 4.57 24.98 15.17
CA VAL A 214 4.31 24.45 13.82
C VAL A 214 4.65 22.96 13.75
N ASN A 215 5.79 22.53 14.28
CA ASN A 215 6.19 21.14 14.30
C ASN A 215 5.23 20.28 15.15
N MET A 216 4.70 20.82 16.24
CA MET A 216 3.66 20.16 17.04
C MET A 216 2.38 19.97 16.25
N SER A 217 1.95 20.97 15.46
CA SER A 217 0.78 20.86 14.60
C SER A 217 0.94 19.73 13.59
N ASN A 218 2.09 19.64 12.93
CA ASN A 218 2.39 18.56 11.99
C ASN A 218 2.38 17.18 12.67
N GLY A 219 3.00 17.09 13.86
CA GLY A 219 3.00 15.85 14.64
C GLY A 219 1.59 15.40 15.06
N LEU A 220 0.69 16.35 15.36
CA LEU A 220 -0.69 16.04 15.69
C LEU A 220 -1.49 15.53 14.48
N VAL A 221 -1.27 16.10 13.29
CA VAL A 221 -1.88 15.61 12.04
C VAL A 221 -1.43 14.20 11.74
N SER A 222 -0.12 13.91 11.81
CA SER A 222 0.41 12.56 11.64
C SER A 222 -0.13 11.58 12.67
N TYR A 223 -0.30 12.00 13.93
CA TYR A 223 -0.96 11.18 14.95
C TYR A 223 -2.40 10.85 14.58
N GLN A 224 -3.17 11.81 14.06
CA GLN A 224 -4.55 11.56 13.62
C GLN A 224 -4.61 10.54 12.48
N ARG A 225 -3.74 10.67 11.45
CA ARG A 225 -3.65 9.72 10.34
C ARG A 225 -3.31 8.29 10.80
N VAL A 226 -2.35 8.16 11.71
CA VAL A 226 -2.00 6.86 12.30
C VAL A 226 -3.17 6.30 13.13
N ALA A 227 -3.85 7.16 13.91
CA ALA A 227 -4.99 6.76 14.70
C ALA A 227 -6.20 6.33 13.86
N GLU A 228 -6.42 6.91 12.68
CA GLU A 228 -7.44 6.49 11.72
C GLU A 228 -7.21 5.04 11.30
N VAL A 229 -5.98 4.67 10.89
CA VAL A 229 -5.65 3.28 10.55
C VAL A 229 -5.90 2.33 11.73
N ILE A 230 -5.46 2.72 12.94
CA ILE A 230 -5.62 1.89 14.14
C ILE A 230 -7.09 1.67 14.53
N LYS A 231 -7.96 2.66 14.26
CA LYS A 231 -9.39 2.58 14.55
C LYS A 231 -10.16 1.74 13.55
N GLU A 232 -9.59 1.51 12.36
CA GLU A 232 -10.24 0.69 11.35
C GLU A 232 -10.42 -0.74 11.86
N LYS A 233 -11.57 -1.35 11.52
CA LYS A 233 -11.90 -2.67 12.02
C LYS A 233 -11.08 -3.74 11.31
N ARG A 234 -10.48 -4.64 12.10
CA ARG A 234 -9.81 -5.82 11.57
C ARG A 234 -10.82 -6.76 10.94
N GLU A 235 -10.39 -7.45 9.90
CA GLU A 235 -11.18 -8.51 9.31
C GLU A 235 -11.38 -9.66 10.32
N PRO A 236 -12.62 -10.12 10.54
CA PRO A 236 -12.92 -11.18 11.51
C PRO A 236 -12.60 -12.56 10.92
N LEU A 237 -11.33 -12.96 10.95
CA LEU A 237 -10.84 -14.21 10.34
C LEU A 237 -11.39 -15.48 10.98
N LEU A 238 -11.75 -15.43 12.27
CA LEU A 238 -12.20 -16.56 13.06
C LEU A 238 -13.72 -16.57 13.26
N GLU A 239 -14.44 -15.54 12.84
CA GLU A 239 -15.89 -15.51 12.91
C GLU A 239 -16.50 -16.53 11.96
N GLY A 240 -17.37 -17.38 12.51
CA GLY A 240 -18.12 -18.43 11.86
C GLY A 240 -18.42 -19.53 12.86
N ASP A 241 -19.66 -20.04 12.79
CA ASP A 241 -20.16 -21.02 13.77
C ASP A 241 -20.00 -22.46 13.28
N TYR A 242 -19.51 -22.64 12.04
CA TYR A 242 -19.46 -23.94 11.41
C TYR A 242 -18.06 -24.27 10.88
N VAL A 243 -17.48 -25.33 11.38
CA VAL A 243 -16.29 -26.00 10.84
C VAL A 243 -16.68 -27.46 10.60
N PRO A 244 -16.56 -27.98 9.37
CA PRO A 244 -16.92 -29.37 9.10
C PRO A 244 -16.02 -30.35 9.83
N ASP A 245 -16.55 -31.49 10.27
CA ASP A 245 -15.80 -32.56 10.92
C ASP A 245 -14.89 -33.36 9.94
N GLY A 246 -14.94 -33.06 8.65
CA GLY A 246 -14.18 -33.73 7.59
C GLY A 246 -13.80 -32.78 6.46
N ASP A 247 -13.22 -33.38 5.40
CA ASP A 247 -12.86 -32.65 4.20
C ASP A 247 -14.09 -32.10 3.47
N LEU A 248 -13.97 -30.88 2.93
CA LEU A 248 -14.98 -30.31 2.04
C LEU A 248 -15.12 -31.17 0.78
N ARG A 249 -16.36 -31.38 0.32
CA ARG A 249 -16.65 -32.00 -0.98
C ARG A 249 -16.47 -31.00 -2.12
N GLY A 250 -16.78 -29.72 -1.86
CA GLY A 250 -16.68 -28.63 -2.82
C GLY A 250 -17.94 -28.46 -3.67
N GLU A 251 -19.12 -28.83 -3.16
CA GLU A 251 -20.41 -28.48 -3.75
C GLU A 251 -20.74 -27.03 -3.50
N ILE A 252 -21.03 -26.27 -4.54
CA ILE A 252 -21.27 -24.82 -4.41
C ILE A 252 -22.57 -24.44 -5.11
N VAL A 253 -23.45 -23.72 -4.40
CA VAL A 253 -24.71 -23.18 -4.94
C VAL A 253 -24.70 -21.66 -4.77
N PHE A 254 -24.88 -20.94 -5.87
CA PHE A 254 -25.22 -19.52 -5.86
C PHE A 254 -26.73 -19.39 -6.06
N ASP A 255 -27.39 -18.67 -5.16
CA ASP A 255 -28.83 -18.43 -5.21
C ASP A 255 -29.15 -16.94 -5.15
N ASN A 256 -29.54 -16.37 -6.28
CA ASN A 256 -29.92 -14.96 -6.47
C ASN A 256 -28.89 -13.96 -5.87
N VAL A 257 -27.60 -14.24 -6.07
CA VAL A 257 -26.50 -13.45 -5.50
C VAL A 257 -26.38 -12.13 -6.22
N CYS A 258 -26.43 -11.04 -5.44
CA CYS A 258 -26.11 -9.68 -5.90
C CYS A 258 -24.91 -9.13 -5.13
N PHE A 259 -24.11 -8.33 -5.80
CA PHE A 259 -23.00 -7.63 -5.18
C PHE A 259 -22.80 -6.25 -5.77
N GLU A 260 -22.62 -5.27 -4.89
CA GLU A 260 -22.34 -3.87 -5.21
C GLU A 260 -21.08 -3.40 -4.48
N TYR A 261 -20.17 -2.76 -5.20
CA TYR A 261 -19.01 -2.13 -4.60
C TYR A 261 -19.40 -0.86 -3.85
N GLN A 262 -18.60 -0.43 -2.88
CA GLN A 262 -18.86 0.81 -2.12
C GLN A 262 -18.98 2.07 -3.01
N SER A 263 -18.44 2.02 -4.23
CA SER A 263 -18.60 3.07 -5.24
C SER A 263 -20.02 3.19 -5.82
N GLY A 264 -20.96 2.33 -5.41
CA GLY A 264 -22.30 2.25 -5.98
C GLY A 264 -22.38 1.48 -7.32
N HIS A 265 -21.30 0.82 -7.73
CA HIS A 265 -21.28 0.00 -8.95
C HIS A 265 -21.78 -1.42 -8.65
N GLN A 266 -22.93 -1.79 -9.20
CA GLN A 266 -23.46 -3.15 -9.12
C GLN A 266 -22.67 -4.06 -10.07
N ALA A 267 -21.89 -4.98 -9.49
CA ALA A 267 -20.99 -5.85 -10.23
C ALA A 267 -21.61 -7.24 -10.49
N LEU A 268 -22.56 -7.68 -9.66
CA LEU A 268 -23.32 -8.91 -9.85
C LEU A 268 -24.80 -8.68 -9.58
N GLU A 269 -25.67 -9.23 -10.44
CA GLU A 269 -27.11 -9.09 -10.35
C GLU A 269 -27.80 -10.45 -10.57
N ASN A 270 -28.49 -10.93 -9.52
CA ASN A 270 -29.31 -12.16 -9.53
C ASN A 270 -28.58 -13.38 -10.09
N VAL A 271 -27.33 -13.59 -9.70
CA VAL A 271 -26.50 -14.71 -10.18
C VAL A 271 -26.92 -15.99 -9.47
N SER A 272 -27.36 -16.98 -10.24
CA SER A 272 -27.80 -18.29 -9.73
C SER A 272 -27.24 -19.42 -10.59
N PHE A 273 -26.51 -20.35 -9.96
CA PHE A 273 -26.04 -21.59 -10.59
C PHE A 273 -25.64 -22.62 -9.55
N TYR A 274 -25.52 -23.86 -10.00
CA TYR A 274 -25.10 -25.03 -9.22
C TYR A 274 -23.76 -25.55 -9.75
N CYS A 275 -22.87 -25.89 -8.87
CA CYS A 275 -21.57 -26.49 -9.16
C CYS A 275 -21.40 -27.77 -8.34
N ALA A 276 -21.30 -28.91 -9.02
CA ALA A 276 -21.04 -30.18 -8.37
C ALA A 276 -19.61 -30.33 -7.86
N PRO A 277 -19.38 -31.21 -6.85
CA PRO A 277 -18.02 -31.50 -6.38
C PRO A 277 -17.10 -31.96 -7.53
N GLY A 278 -15.91 -31.36 -7.61
CA GLY A 278 -14.90 -31.69 -8.62
C GLY A 278 -15.21 -31.18 -10.03
N GLN A 279 -16.25 -30.39 -10.21
CA GLN A 279 -16.63 -29.83 -11.51
C GLN A 279 -15.78 -28.63 -11.88
N VAL A 280 -15.46 -28.48 -13.17
CA VAL A 280 -14.76 -27.33 -13.74
C VAL A 280 -15.79 -26.35 -14.32
N ILE A 281 -15.88 -25.18 -13.71
CA ILE A 281 -16.74 -24.07 -14.14
C ILE A 281 -15.89 -23.03 -14.85
N ALA A 282 -16.19 -22.76 -16.10
CA ALA A 282 -15.53 -21.72 -16.86
C ALA A 282 -16.37 -20.42 -16.89
N LEU A 283 -15.73 -19.29 -16.65
CA LEU A 283 -16.35 -17.95 -16.66
C LEU A 283 -15.86 -17.19 -17.88
N LEU A 284 -16.77 -16.85 -18.80
CA LEU A 284 -16.49 -16.10 -20.03
C LEU A 284 -17.26 -14.77 -20.01
N GLY A 285 -16.74 -13.76 -20.65
CA GLY A 285 -17.38 -12.44 -20.81
C GLY A 285 -16.38 -11.31 -20.93
N SER A 286 -16.84 -10.12 -21.24
CA SER A 286 -16.03 -8.92 -21.38
C SER A 286 -15.34 -8.53 -20.04
N THR A 287 -14.27 -7.73 -20.13
CA THR A 287 -13.67 -7.11 -18.93
C THR A 287 -14.72 -6.28 -18.21
N GLY A 288 -14.79 -6.38 -16.88
CA GLY A 288 -15.80 -5.70 -16.08
C GLY A 288 -17.19 -6.38 -16.04
N SER A 289 -17.38 -7.56 -16.65
CA SER A 289 -18.68 -8.27 -16.62
C SER A 289 -18.99 -8.97 -15.28
N GLY A 290 -18.10 -8.93 -14.27
CA GLY A 290 -18.35 -9.49 -12.94
C GLY A 290 -17.64 -10.82 -12.62
N LYS A 291 -16.90 -11.44 -13.56
CA LYS A 291 -16.22 -12.74 -13.38
C LYS A 291 -15.29 -12.79 -12.17
N THR A 292 -14.33 -11.87 -12.09
CA THR A 292 -13.37 -11.77 -10.99
C THR A 292 -14.08 -11.44 -9.67
N THR A 293 -15.12 -10.63 -9.70
CA THR A 293 -15.95 -10.33 -8.53
C THR A 293 -16.61 -11.59 -7.99
N LEU A 294 -17.20 -12.41 -8.87
CA LEU A 294 -17.86 -13.65 -8.46
C LEU A 294 -16.90 -14.58 -7.70
N VAL A 295 -15.72 -14.85 -8.25
CA VAL A 295 -14.77 -15.77 -7.61
C VAL A 295 -14.18 -15.20 -6.31
N ASN A 296 -14.07 -13.87 -6.19
CA ASN A 296 -13.62 -13.21 -4.98
C ASN A 296 -14.63 -13.26 -3.81
N LEU A 297 -15.89 -13.60 -4.08
CA LEU A 297 -16.88 -13.87 -3.03
C LEU A 297 -16.60 -15.19 -2.31
N LEU A 298 -16.01 -16.20 -2.97
CA LEU A 298 -15.74 -17.51 -2.39
C LEU A 298 -14.75 -17.47 -1.21
N PRO A 299 -13.56 -16.80 -1.29
CA PRO A 299 -12.66 -16.61 -0.16
C PRO A 299 -13.15 -15.53 0.82
N ARG A 300 -14.34 -14.97 0.58
CA ARG A 300 -14.94 -13.87 1.33
C ARG A 300 -13.98 -12.66 1.41
N PHE A 301 -13.37 -12.28 0.28
CA PHE A 301 -12.68 -11.00 0.16
C PHE A 301 -13.69 -9.85 0.18
N PHE A 302 -14.86 -10.10 -0.40
CA PHE A 302 -16.03 -9.24 -0.33
C PHE A 302 -17.24 -10.04 0.17
N GLU A 303 -18.21 -9.35 0.75
CA GLU A 303 -19.48 -9.93 1.19
C GLU A 303 -20.60 -9.55 0.19
N TYR A 304 -21.35 -10.56 -0.29
CA TYR A 304 -22.49 -10.31 -1.18
C TYR A 304 -23.58 -9.49 -0.48
N SER A 305 -24.26 -8.62 -1.27
CA SER A 305 -25.27 -7.67 -0.79
C SER A 305 -26.61 -8.36 -0.52
N SER A 306 -26.99 -9.31 -1.38
CA SER A 306 -28.22 -10.12 -1.22
C SER A 306 -28.06 -11.50 -1.87
N GLY A 307 -29.02 -12.40 -1.63
CA GLY A 307 -28.95 -13.79 -2.04
C GLY A 307 -28.17 -14.66 -1.04
N SER A 308 -27.78 -15.86 -1.46
CA SER A 308 -26.98 -16.77 -0.64
C SER A 308 -25.95 -17.55 -1.47
N ILE A 309 -24.79 -17.84 -0.87
CA ILE A 309 -23.81 -18.78 -1.41
C ILE A 309 -23.72 -19.92 -0.42
N ILE A 310 -23.99 -21.15 -0.89
CA ILE A 310 -24.01 -22.35 -0.07
C ILE A 310 -22.83 -23.23 -0.48
N LEU A 311 -22.01 -23.65 0.48
CA LEU A 311 -20.89 -24.57 0.32
C LEU A 311 -21.21 -25.85 1.11
N ASP A 312 -21.24 -27.00 0.44
CA ASP A 312 -21.55 -28.31 1.05
C ASP A 312 -22.82 -28.31 1.92
N GLY A 313 -23.87 -27.59 1.46
CA GLY A 313 -25.15 -27.48 2.16
C GLY A 313 -25.22 -26.46 3.28
N VAL A 314 -24.12 -25.71 3.55
CA VAL A 314 -24.06 -24.68 4.60
C VAL A 314 -23.75 -23.33 3.98
N GLU A 315 -24.44 -22.28 4.46
CA GLU A 315 -24.19 -20.91 3.97
C GLU A 315 -22.74 -20.48 4.20
N LEU A 316 -22.12 -19.90 3.15
CA LEU A 316 -20.71 -19.52 3.13
C LEU A 316 -20.31 -18.58 4.29
N LYS A 317 -21.24 -17.69 4.70
CA LYS A 317 -21.02 -16.75 5.82
C LYS A 317 -20.85 -17.44 7.17
N LYS A 318 -21.32 -18.66 7.33
CA LYS A 318 -21.18 -19.44 8.57
C LYS A 318 -19.79 -20.05 8.75
N TYR A 319 -19.01 -20.18 7.66
CA TYR A 319 -17.65 -20.68 7.75
C TYR A 319 -16.69 -19.57 8.20
N PRO A 320 -15.71 -19.87 9.10
CA PRO A 320 -14.62 -18.94 9.39
C PRO A 320 -13.82 -18.62 8.11
N ARG A 321 -13.51 -17.34 7.87
CA ARG A 321 -12.73 -16.93 6.68
C ARG A 321 -11.39 -17.62 6.59
N ARG A 322 -10.73 -17.83 7.75
CA ARG A 322 -9.46 -18.56 7.82
C ARG A 322 -9.60 -19.99 7.26
N PHE A 323 -10.67 -20.69 7.64
CA PHE A 323 -10.94 -22.04 7.16
C PHE A 323 -11.17 -22.03 5.64
N LEU A 324 -12.06 -21.17 5.13
CA LEU A 324 -12.34 -21.06 3.70
C LEU A 324 -11.07 -20.78 2.90
N ARG A 325 -10.25 -19.84 3.33
CA ARG A 325 -9.00 -19.47 2.65
C ARG A 325 -7.94 -20.57 2.70
N GLN A 326 -8.03 -21.50 3.64
CA GLN A 326 -7.20 -22.72 3.64
C GLN A 326 -7.67 -23.70 2.58
N GLN A 327 -8.98 -23.81 2.35
CA GLN A 327 -9.59 -24.75 1.40
C GLN A 327 -9.65 -24.21 -0.04
N ILE A 328 -9.37 -22.93 -0.27
CA ILE A 328 -9.41 -22.29 -1.59
C ILE A 328 -7.98 -21.96 -2.05
N GLY A 329 -7.58 -22.44 -3.23
CA GLY A 329 -6.35 -22.08 -3.93
C GLY A 329 -6.64 -21.07 -5.03
N ILE A 330 -5.79 -20.08 -5.17
CA ILE A 330 -5.90 -19.06 -6.22
C ILE A 330 -4.60 -19.03 -7.01
N VAL A 331 -4.69 -19.11 -8.32
CA VAL A 331 -3.59 -18.90 -9.26
C VAL A 331 -3.95 -17.69 -10.11
N GLU A 332 -3.25 -16.60 -9.89
CA GLU A 332 -3.48 -15.32 -10.56
C GLU A 332 -2.83 -15.30 -11.95
N GLN A 333 -3.31 -14.45 -12.85
CA GLN A 333 -2.77 -14.20 -14.18
C GLN A 333 -1.28 -13.77 -14.11
N GLU A 334 -0.95 -12.84 -13.20
CA GLU A 334 0.41 -12.42 -12.89
C GLU A 334 0.76 -12.80 -11.45
N PRO A 335 1.31 -14.01 -11.22
CA PRO A 335 1.54 -14.48 -9.87
C PRO A 335 2.62 -13.67 -9.16
N PHE A 336 2.30 -13.27 -7.96
CA PHE A 336 3.23 -12.58 -7.08
C PHE A 336 4.16 -13.56 -6.38
N LEU A 337 5.48 -13.30 -6.46
CA LEU A 337 6.49 -14.01 -5.69
C LEU A 337 7.19 -13.06 -4.73
N PHE A 338 7.35 -13.51 -3.50
CA PHE A 338 8.07 -12.76 -2.47
C PHE A 338 9.57 -12.77 -2.74
N SER A 339 10.26 -11.73 -2.30
CA SER A 339 11.74 -11.62 -2.32
C SER A 339 12.36 -12.57 -1.28
N ARG A 340 12.22 -13.87 -1.53
CA ARG A 340 12.62 -15.00 -0.69
C ARG A 340 13.16 -16.12 -1.59
N THR A 341 13.58 -17.24 -1.00
CA THR A 341 13.99 -18.41 -1.76
C THR A 341 12.82 -19.02 -2.54
N ILE A 342 13.12 -19.80 -3.58
CA ILE A 342 12.10 -20.56 -4.32
C ILE A 342 11.37 -21.52 -3.38
N ARG A 343 12.13 -22.21 -2.50
CA ARG A 343 11.59 -23.06 -1.44
C ARG A 343 10.54 -22.34 -0.60
N GLU A 344 10.87 -21.17 -0.04
CA GLU A 344 9.96 -20.39 0.78
C GLU A 344 8.74 -19.87 -0.01
N ASN A 345 8.90 -19.58 -1.28
CA ASN A 345 7.80 -19.22 -2.16
C ASN A 345 6.84 -20.40 -2.39
N ILE A 346 7.33 -21.61 -2.60
CA ILE A 346 6.51 -22.82 -2.78
C ILE A 346 5.78 -23.17 -1.47
N THR A 347 6.48 -23.12 -0.33
CA THR A 347 5.94 -23.51 0.99
C THR A 347 5.03 -22.45 1.62
N TYR A 348 4.94 -21.24 1.05
CA TYR A 348 4.24 -20.09 1.64
C TYR A 348 2.77 -20.35 2.00
N GLY A 349 2.08 -21.21 1.25
CA GLY A 349 0.66 -21.54 1.45
C GLY A 349 0.38 -22.53 2.58
N VAL A 350 1.39 -23.14 3.18
CA VAL A 350 1.24 -24.26 4.11
C VAL A 350 1.77 -23.87 5.51
N GLN A 351 1.03 -24.26 6.56
CA GLN A 351 1.35 -23.91 7.96
C GLN A 351 1.95 -25.07 8.77
N ARG A 352 2.23 -26.22 8.13
CA ARG A 352 2.91 -27.38 8.73
C ARG A 352 4.37 -27.47 8.28
N GLU A 353 5.15 -28.25 8.96
CA GLU A 353 6.46 -28.65 8.47
C GLU A 353 6.31 -29.50 7.20
N ILE A 354 7.15 -29.23 6.21
CA ILE A 354 7.11 -29.82 4.88
C ILE A 354 8.49 -30.41 4.60
N SER A 355 8.51 -31.65 4.16
CA SER A 355 9.74 -32.33 3.76
C SER A 355 10.21 -31.86 2.38
N ASP A 356 11.51 -31.95 2.12
CA ASP A 356 12.09 -31.63 0.80
C ASP A 356 11.48 -32.49 -0.31
N ALA A 357 11.13 -33.74 -0.02
CA ALA A 357 10.49 -34.64 -0.96
C ALA A 357 9.09 -34.15 -1.40
N GLU A 358 8.31 -33.56 -0.47
CA GLU A 358 6.99 -32.96 -0.79
C GLU A 358 7.15 -31.70 -1.66
N ILE A 359 8.15 -30.86 -1.36
CA ILE A 359 8.45 -29.65 -2.14
C ILE A 359 8.85 -30.04 -3.57
N GLU A 360 9.73 -31.02 -3.69
CA GLU A 360 10.20 -31.53 -4.99
C GLU A 360 9.07 -32.19 -5.78
N ALA A 361 8.21 -32.97 -5.14
CA ALA A 361 7.04 -33.56 -5.77
C ALA A 361 6.07 -32.50 -6.32
N ALA A 362 5.80 -31.45 -5.54
CA ALA A 362 4.97 -30.33 -5.98
C ALA A 362 5.62 -29.57 -7.16
N ALA A 363 6.92 -29.33 -7.12
CA ALA A 363 7.67 -28.69 -8.19
C ALA A 363 7.70 -29.54 -9.48
N ARG A 364 7.85 -30.85 -9.38
CA ARG A 364 7.74 -31.78 -10.52
C ARG A 364 6.34 -31.82 -11.10
N ALA A 365 5.31 -31.85 -10.25
CA ALA A 365 3.93 -31.80 -10.69
C ALA A 365 3.58 -30.50 -11.44
N ALA A 366 4.20 -29.38 -11.02
CA ALA A 366 4.09 -28.08 -11.67
C ALA A 366 5.09 -27.89 -12.85
N ALA A 367 5.85 -28.91 -13.24
CA ALA A 367 6.84 -28.89 -14.31
C ALA A 367 7.90 -27.78 -14.17
N ILE A 368 8.31 -27.44 -12.92
CA ILE A 368 9.32 -26.38 -12.64
C ILE A 368 10.60 -26.93 -11.98
N HIS A 369 10.59 -28.19 -11.54
CA HIS A 369 11.74 -28.80 -10.86
C HIS A 369 13.02 -28.72 -11.68
N ASP A 370 12.95 -29.09 -12.97
CA ASP A 370 14.10 -29.15 -13.85
C ASP A 370 14.72 -27.76 -14.09
N ASP A 371 13.89 -26.71 -14.15
CA ASP A 371 14.38 -25.32 -14.14
C ASP A 371 15.08 -24.97 -12.83
N ILE A 372 14.46 -25.33 -11.68
CA ILE A 372 14.98 -24.97 -10.36
C ILE A 372 16.38 -25.53 -10.14
N VAL A 373 16.64 -26.79 -10.53
CA VAL A 373 17.95 -27.43 -10.32
C VAL A 373 19.04 -26.83 -11.19
N THR A 374 18.71 -26.08 -12.24
CA THR A 374 19.70 -25.36 -13.07
C THR A 374 20.19 -24.06 -12.40
N PHE A 375 19.46 -23.52 -11.40
CA PHE A 375 19.90 -22.31 -10.71
C PHE A 375 21.07 -22.61 -9.76
N PRO A 376 21.97 -21.63 -9.53
CA PRO A 376 23.22 -21.85 -8.77
C PRO A 376 22.99 -22.43 -7.37
N ASN A 377 21.88 -22.10 -6.70
CA ASN A 377 21.51 -22.58 -5.36
C ASN A 377 20.25 -23.46 -5.37
N GLY A 378 19.81 -23.96 -6.55
CA GLY A 378 18.59 -24.77 -6.66
C GLY A 378 17.39 -24.12 -5.96
N TYR A 379 16.71 -24.87 -5.08
CA TYR A 379 15.57 -24.38 -4.32
C TYR A 379 15.85 -23.22 -3.37
N ASP A 380 17.11 -23.03 -2.95
CA ASP A 380 17.52 -21.95 -2.06
C ASP A 380 17.96 -20.69 -2.83
N SER A 381 17.77 -20.67 -4.15
CA SER A 381 17.96 -19.49 -4.98
C SER A 381 16.95 -18.39 -4.58
N LEU A 382 17.46 -17.18 -4.31
CA LEU A 382 16.63 -16.02 -4.01
C LEU A 382 15.91 -15.55 -5.28
N VAL A 383 14.63 -15.33 -5.16
CA VAL A 383 13.82 -14.66 -6.17
C VAL A 383 13.87 -13.15 -5.86
N GLY A 384 14.23 -12.33 -6.84
CA GLY A 384 14.26 -10.88 -6.70
C GLY A 384 12.88 -10.28 -6.43
N GLU A 385 12.82 -8.99 -6.15
CA GLU A 385 11.57 -8.28 -5.94
C GLU A 385 10.62 -8.54 -7.12
N ARG A 386 9.42 -9.08 -6.83
CA ARG A 386 8.43 -9.57 -7.81
C ARG A 386 8.93 -10.71 -8.71
N GLY A 387 9.95 -11.47 -8.28
CA GLY A 387 10.47 -12.60 -9.06
C GLY A 387 11.17 -12.20 -10.36
N VAL A 388 11.91 -11.10 -10.37
CA VAL A 388 12.56 -10.53 -11.57
C VAL A 388 13.54 -11.51 -12.24
N MET A 389 14.13 -12.44 -11.48
CA MET A 389 15.07 -13.44 -12.02
C MET A 389 14.40 -14.65 -12.70
N LEU A 390 13.08 -14.81 -12.58
CA LEU A 390 12.31 -15.86 -13.21
C LEU A 390 11.55 -15.33 -14.43
N SER A 391 11.43 -16.13 -15.48
CA SER A 391 10.54 -15.84 -16.61
C SER A 391 9.08 -15.84 -16.16
N GLY A 392 8.17 -15.24 -16.95
CA GLY A 392 6.73 -15.25 -16.64
C GLY A 392 6.19 -16.67 -16.42
N GLY A 393 6.52 -17.61 -17.30
CA GLY A 393 6.12 -19.02 -17.18
C GLY A 393 6.74 -19.74 -15.99
N GLN A 394 7.98 -19.42 -15.61
CA GLN A 394 8.61 -19.98 -14.40
C GLN A 394 7.91 -19.47 -13.14
N LYS A 395 7.60 -18.16 -13.06
CA LYS A 395 6.83 -17.59 -11.94
C LYS A 395 5.49 -18.28 -11.77
N GLN A 396 4.80 -18.52 -12.87
CA GLN A 396 3.52 -19.15 -12.88
C GLN A 396 3.59 -20.61 -12.40
N ARG A 397 4.56 -21.37 -12.88
CA ARG A 397 4.76 -22.76 -12.44
C ARG A 397 5.17 -22.83 -10.96
N VAL A 398 5.92 -21.86 -10.42
CA VAL A 398 6.18 -21.74 -8.97
C VAL A 398 4.87 -21.47 -8.19
N ALA A 399 3.98 -20.62 -8.68
CA ALA A 399 2.68 -20.37 -8.06
C ALA A 399 1.76 -21.60 -8.11
N ILE A 400 1.79 -22.36 -9.21
CA ILE A 400 1.09 -23.65 -9.33
C ILE A 400 1.66 -24.66 -8.29
N ALA A 401 2.99 -24.77 -8.16
CA ALA A 401 3.63 -25.63 -7.15
C ALA A 401 3.21 -25.24 -5.72
N ARG A 402 3.17 -23.94 -5.40
CA ARG A 402 2.64 -23.39 -4.14
C ARG A 402 1.22 -23.87 -3.88
N THR A 403 0.38 -23.84 -4.91
CA THR A 403 -1.04 -24.20 -4.79
C THR A 403 -1.22 -25.72 -4.70
N LEU A 404 -0.44 -26.51 -5.44
CA LEU A 404 -0.41 -27.97 -5.32
C LEU A 404 -0.02 -28.43 -3.92
N LEU A 405 1.03 -27.82 -3.36
CA LEU A 405 1.51 -28.16 -2.02
C LEU A 405 0.50 -27.82 -0.92
N LYS A 406 -0.31 -26.78 -1.12
CA LYS A 406 -1.41 -26.40 -0.24
C LYS A 406 -2.57 -27.40 -0.27
N ASP A 407 -2.78 -28.11 -1.36
CA ASP A 407 -3.82 -29.11 -1.61
C ASP A 407 -5.25 -28.59 -1.31
N PRO A 408 -5.72 -27.51 -1.94
CA PRO A 408 -7.04 -26.95 -1.69
C PRO A 408 -8.14 -27.81 -2.34
N ARG A 409 -9.38 -27.76 -1.82
CA ARG A 409 -10.54 -28.42 -2.41
C ARG A 409 -11.23 -27.61 -3.50
N ILE A 410 -11.08 -26.30 -3.45
CA ILE A 410 -11.63 -25.36 -4.43
C ILE A 410 -10.49 -24.59 -5.07
N LEU A 411 -10.53 -24.44 -6.39
CA LEU A 411 -9.53 -23.69 -7.16
C LEU A 411 -10.16 -22.51 -7.88
N ILE A 412 -9.41 -21.43 -7.94
CA ILE A 412 -9.70 -20.26 -8.76
C ILE A 412 -8.47 -20.03 -9.65
N LEU A 413 -8.67 -20.14 -10.96
CA LEU A 413 -7.64 -19.95 -11.96
C LEU A 413 -7.99 -18.72 -12.81
N ASP A 414 -7.17 -17.69 -12.77
CA ASP A 414 -7.36 -16.49 -13.59
C ASP A 414 -6.37 -16.52 -14.75
N ASP A 415 -6.90 -16.59 -15.98
CA ASP A 415 -6.29 -16.76 -17.31
C ASP A 415 -4.74 -16.77 -17.34
N SER A 416 -4.19 -17.92 -17.07
CA SER A 416 -2.77 -18.06 -16.72
C SER A 416 -1.83 -18.30 -17.92
N THR A 417 -2.23 -18.12 -19.19
CA THR A 417 -1.43 -18.55 -20.34
C THR A 417 -1.13 -17.48 -21.39
N SER A 418 -1.49 -16.22 -21.18
CA SER A 418 -1.55 -15.21 -22.24
C SER A 418 -0.20 -14.60 -22.70
N SER A 419 0.94 -14.93 -22.10
CA SER A 419 2.21 -14.20 -22.36
C SER A 419 3.47 -15.07 -22.41
N VAL A 420 3.36 -16.36 -22.72
CA VAL A 420 4.48 -17.32 -22.74
C VAL A 420 4.61 -17.98 -24.11
N ASP A 421 5.82 -18.50 -24.42
CA ASP A 421 6.09 -19.29 -25.61
C ASP A 421 5.30 -20.61 -25.61
N THR A 422 5.08 -21.19 -26.77
CA THR A 422 4.22 -22.37 -26.97
C THR A 422 4.65 -23.59 -26.14
N GLU A 423 5.96 -23.83 -25.97
CA GLU A 423 6.47 -24.94 -25.15
C GLU A 423 6.17 -24.73 -23.67
N THR A 424 6.40 -23.53 -23.15
CA THR A 424 6.09 -23.16 -21.78
C THR A 424 4.57 -23.19 -21.52
N GLU A 425 3.73 -22.75 -22.48
CA GLU A 425 2.28 -22.84 -22.41
C GLU A 425 1.81 -24.29 -22.24
N GLN A 426 2.39 -25.22 -22.98
CA GLN A 426 2.07 -26.63 -22.85
C GLN A 426 2.43 -27.18 -21.47
N LEU A 427 3.58 -26.82 -20.91
CA LEU A 427 4.00 -27.22 -19.55
C LEU A 427 3.04 -26.67 -18.49
N ILE A 428 2.64 -25.41 -18.61
CA ILE A 428 1.67 -24.78 -17.71
C ILE A 428 0.32 -25.49 -17.80
N ARG A 429 -0.15 -25.79 -19.00
CA ARG A 429 -1.44 -26.49 -19.20
C ARG A 429 -1.42 -27.86 -18.52
N ILE A 430 -0.37 -28.66 -18.72
CA ILE A 430 -0.21 -29.96 -18.06
C ILE A 430 -0.22 -29.81 -16.53
N ALA A 431 0.47 -28.82 -16.00
CA ALA A 431 0.50 -28.54 -14.57
C ALA A 431 -0.87 -28.12 -14.02
N LEU A 432 -1.63 -27.29 -14.76
CA LEU A 432 -2.99 -26.88 -14.40
C LEU A 432 -3.97 -28.07 -14.47
N GLU A 433 -3.90 -28.92 -15.50
CA GLU A 433 -4.74 -30.13 -15.60
C GLU A 433 -4.53 -31.06 -14.39
N ARG A 434 -3.27 -31.25 -13.95
CA ARG A 434 -2.95 -32.00 -12.73
C ARG A 434 -3.50 -31.32 -11.47
N LEU A 435 -3.37 -30.00 -11.40
CA LEU A 435 -3.88 -29.23 -10.27
C LEU A 435 -5.42 -29.31 -10.17
N MET A 436 -6.14 -29.34 -11.29
CA MET A 436 -7.61 -29.40 -11.33
C MET A 436 -8.18 -30.75 -10.93
N GLN A 437 -7.43 -31.85 -11.04
CA GLN A 437 -7.94 -33.21 -10.79
C GLN A 437 -8.55 -33.35 -9.40
N GLY A 438 -9.84 -33.76 -9.36
CA GLY A 438 -10.58 -33.99 -8.12
C GLY A 438 -10.93 -32.75 -7.31
N ARG A 439 -10.78 -31.56 -7.88
CA ARG A 439 -11.05 -30.28 -7.23
C ARG A 439 -12.11 -29.49 -7.96
N THR A 440 -13.02 -28.87 -7.22
CA THR A 440 -13.98 -27.91 -7.79
C THR A 440 -13.22 -26.68 -8.27
N THR A 441 -13.32 -26.39 -9.57
CA THR A 441 -12.43 -25.37 -10.18
C THR A 441 -13.24 -24.30 -10.91
N PHE A 442 -12.95 -23.04 -10.62
CA PHE A 442 -13.41 -21.89 -11.38
C PHE A 442 -12.27 -21.36 -12.26
N VAL A 443 -12.50 -21.31 -13.57
CA VAL A 443 -11.54 -20.81 -14.55
C VAL A 443 -12.08 -19.52 -15.15
N ILE A 444 -11.42 -18.39 -14.90
CA ILE A 444 -11.68 -17.16 -15.64
C ILE A 444 -10.87 -17.25 -16.92
N ALA A 445 -11.51 -17.36 -18.06
CA ALA A 445 -10.85 -17.56 -19.34
C ALA A 445 -11.13 -16.44 -20.33
N HIS A 446 -10.08 -16.03 -21.03
CA HIS A 446 -10.13 -15.11 -22.15
C HIS A 446 -9.96 -15.81 -23.51
N ARG A 447 -9.55 -17.09 -23.49
CA ARG A 447 -9.39 -17.92 -24.68
C ARG A 447 -10.38 -19.11 -24.65
N ILE A 448 -11.03 -19.36 -25.75
CA ILE A 448 -11.99 -20.46 -25.86
C ILE A 448 -11.35 -21.82 -25.69
N GLN A 449 -10.10 -22.00 -26.13
CA GLN A 449 -9.37 -23.26 -25.95
C GLN A 449 -9.29 -23.70 -24.48
N SER A 450 -9.20 -22.75 -23.53
CA SER A 450 -9.21 -23.04 -22.09
C SER A 450 -10.59 -23.45 -21.56
N LEU A 451 -11.66 -23.22 -22.34
CA LEU A 451 -13.06 -23.48 -21.97
C LEU A 451 -13.61 -24.80 -22.52
N MET A 452 -13.00 -25.35 -23.56
CA MET A 452 -13.56 -26.52 -24.32
C MET A 452 -13.79 -27.75 -23.44
N ASN A 453 -12.95 -27.92 -22.41
CA ASN A 453 -13.00 -29.08 -21.50
C ASN A 453 -13.74 -28.76 -20.18
N ALA A 454 -14.38 -27.59 -20.06
CA ALA A 454 -15.16 -27.24 -18.87
C ALA A 454 -16.50 -28.01 -18.83
N ASP A 455 -16.87 -28.49 -17.64
CA ASP A 455 -18.17 -29.17 -17.43
C ASP A 455 -19.36 -28.22 -17.55
N LEU A 456 -19.14 -26.93 -17.20
CA LEU A 456 -20.10 -25.85 -17.31
C LEU A 456 -19.44 -24.56 -17.67
N ILE A 457 -19.93 -23.87 -18.67
CA ILE A 457 -19.52 -22.54 -19.06
C ILE A 457 -20.62 -21.55 -18.70
N LEU A 458 -20.26 -20.50 -17.97
CA LEU A 458 -21.14 -19.38 -17.62
C LEU A 458 -20.68 -18.14 -18.38
N VAL A 459 -21.53 -17.61 -19.24
CA VAL A 459 -21.25 -16.40 -20.02
C VAL A 459 -21.84 -15.20 -19.28
N PHE A 460 -20.96 -14.27 -18.91
CA PHE A 460 -21.32 -13.06 -18.18
C PHE A 460 -21.43 -11.84 -19.09
N ASP A 461 -22.49 -11.08 -18.91
CA ASP A 461 -22.62 -9.73 -19.44
C ASP A 461 -23.25 -8.82 -18.37
N LYS A 462 -22.61 -7.69 -18.10
CA LYS A 462 -23.07 -6.65 -17.15
C LYS A 462 -23.57 -7.20 -15.80
N GLY A 463 -22.80 -8.11 -15.21
CA GLY A 463 -23.09 -8.67 -13.90
C GLY A 463 -24.10 -9.82 -13.88
N GLN A 464 -24.64 -10.25 -15.02
CA GLN A 464 -25.63 -11.32 -15.15
C GLN A 464 -25.08 -12.51 -15.93
N ILE A 465 -25.60 -13.71 -15.68
CA ILE A 465 -25.37 -14.90 -16.51
C ILE A 465 -26.38 -14.88 -17.67
N VAL A 466 -25.88 -14.62 -18.89
CA VAL A 466 -26.72 -14.53 -20.09
C VAL A 466 -26.79 -15.83 -20.87
N GLN A 467 -25.78 -16.71 -20.80
CA GLN A 467 -25.79 -18.06 -21.38
C GLN A 467 -25.08 -19.03 -20.42
N ARG A 468 -25.54 -20.30 -20.44
CA ARG A 468 -24.92 -21.39 -19.66
C ARG A 468 -25.04 -22.71 -20.38
N GLY A 469 -23.99 -23.51 -20.38
CA GLY A 469 -23.98 -24.80 -21.03
C GLY A 469 -22.59 -25.38 -21.16
N THR A 470 -22.46 -26.50 -21.87
CA THR A 470 -21.16 -27.02 -22.31
C THR A 470 -20.73 -26.35 -23.61
N HIS A 471 -19.46 -26.50 -24.01
CA HIS A 471 -18.96 -25.98 -25.28
C HIS A 471 -19.86 -26.37 -26.47
N SER A 472 -20.23 -27.64 -26.58
CA SER A 472 -21.06 -28.14 -27.68
C SER A 472 -22.49 -27.57 -27.72
N VAL A 473 -23.09 -27.31 -26.57
CA VAL A 473 -24.41 -26.68 -26.46
C VAL A 473 -24.34 -25.22 -26.87
N LEU A 474 -23.39 -24.46 -26.28
CA LEU A 474 -23.26 -23.03 -26.52
C LEU A 474 -22.82 -22.69 -27.95
N LEU A 475 -22.09 -23.58 -28.62
CA LEU A 475 -21.73 -23.41 -30.01
C LEU A 475 -22.93 -23.52 -30.96
N GLY A 476 -23.94 -24.29 -30.58
CA GLY A 476 -25.19 -24.41 -31.34
C GLY A 476 -26.22 -23.33 -31.06
N GLU A 477 -26.00 -22.46 -30.07
CA GLU A 477 -26.92 -21.40 -29.67
C GLU A 477 -26.39 -20.02 -30.10
N PRO A 478 -27.20 -19.22 -30.82
CA PRO A 478 -26.77 -17.86 -31.17
C PRO A 478 -26.61 -17.00 -29.91
N GLY A 479 -25.44 -16.39 -29.73
CA GLY A 479 -25.18 -15.57 -28.56
C GLY A 479 -23.75 -15.11 -28.45
N ILE A 480 -23.37 -14.56 -27.27
CA ILE A 480 -22.04 -14.01 -27.00
C ILE A 480 -20.97 -15.11 -27.11
N TYR A 481 -21.25 -16.33 -26.68
CA TYR A 481 -20.29 -17.43 -26.78
C TYR A 481 -19.91 -17.74 -28.23
N GLN A 482 -20.88 -17.90 -29.10
CA GLN A 482 -20.63 -18.16 -30.51
C GLN A 482 -19.88 -17.00 -31.19
N GLN A 483 -20.26 -15.75 -30.90
CA GLN A 483 -19.56 -14.56 -31.45
C GLN A 483 -18.07 -14.53 -31.08
N ILE A 484 -17.74 -14.86 -29.82
CA ILE A 484 -16.34 -14.90 -29.34
C ILE A 484 -15.61 -16.07 -30.02
N TYR A 485 -16.28 -17.22 -30.16
CA TYR A 485 -15.69 -18.40 -30.83
C TYR A 485 -15.34 -18.08 -32.29
N ASP A 486 -16.29 -17.54 -33.04
CA ASP A 486 -16.12 -17.22 -34.47
C ASP A 486 -15.00 -16.17 -34.66
N LEU A 487 -14.94 -15.18 -33.77
CA LEU A 487 -13.90 -14.15 -33.80
C LEU A 487 -12.50 -14.75 -33.56
N GLN A 488 -12.35 -15.63 -32.55
CA GLN A 488 -11.07 -16.25 -32.24
C GLN A 488 -10.64 -17.25 -33.30
N ALA A 489 -11.57 -18.03 -33.84
CA ALA A 489 -11.30 -18.95 -34.96
C ALA A 489 -10.85 -18.21 -36.24
N CYS A 490 -11.47 -17.07 -36.55
CA CYS A 490 -11.04 -16.23 -37.69
C CYS A 490 -9.60 -15.73 -37.50
N ILE A 491 -9.25 -15.27 -36.30
CA ILE A 491 -7.89 -14.76 -35.99
C ILE A 491 -6.85 -15.88 -36.13
N GLU A 492 -7.14 -17.10 -35.64
CA GLU A 492 -6.22 -18.25 -35.77
C GLU A 492 -5.99 -18.62 -37.25
N VAL A 493 -7.01 -18.67 -38.06
CA VAL A 493 -6.92 -18.96 -39.50
C VAL A 493 -6.14 -17.86 -40.26
N GLU A 494 -6.30 -16.60 -39.91
CA GLU A 494 -5.53 -15.51 -40.52
C GLU A 494 -4.03 -15.59 -40.12
N LEU A 495 -3.73 -15.85 -38.85
CA LEU A 495 -2.37 -16.04 -38.36
C LEU A 495 -1.66 -17.24 -39.05
N GLU A 496 -2.35 -18.36 -39.22
CA GLU A 496 -1.80 -19.53 -39.94
C GLU A 496 -1.49 -19.19 -41.39
N LYS A 497 -2.37 -18.41 -42.07
CA LYS A 497 -2.13 -17.95 -43.44
C LYS A 497 -0.96 -17.00 -43.55
N GLU A 498 -0.81 -16.06 -42.61
CA GLU A 498 0.34 -15.14 -42.57
C GLU A 498 1.66 -15.90 -42.35
N ILE A 499 1.72 -16.86 -41.41
CA ILE A 499 2.88 -17.70 -41.15
C ILE A 499 3.23 -18.52 -42.39
N ALA A 500 2.26 -19.11 -43.04
CA ALA A 500 2.43 -19.88 -44.27
C ALA A 500 2.88 -19.02 -45.47
N SER A 501 2.65 -17.72 -45.46
CA SER A 501 3.05 -16.79 -46.52
C SER A 501 4.46 -16.20 -46.31
N VAL A 502 5.05 -16.32 -45.12
CA VAL A 502 6.40 -15.79 -44.78
C VAL A 502 7.47 -16.88 -44.76
N GLY A 503 7.10 -18.16 -44.82
CA GLY A 503 8.00 -19.34 -44.97
C GLY A 503 8.04 -19.82 -46.41
#